data_d973a64c77184fab5827c68cd25d39cb
#
_entry.id   d973a64c77184fab5827c68cd25d39cb
#
_cell.length_a   1.000
_cell.length_b   1.000
_cell.length_c   1.000
_cell.angle_alpha   90.00
_cell.angle_beta   90.00
_cell.angle_gamma   90.00
#
_symmetry.space_group_name_H-M   'P 1'
#
loop_
_entity.id
_entity.type
_entity.pdbx_description
1 polymer ?
#
loop_
_entity_poly.entity_id
_entity_poly.type
_entity_poly.pdbx_seq_one_letter_code
_entity_poly.pdbx_strand_id
1 'polypeptide(L)'
;MKLVIVRAALDELQDAAAYYAATANVELALAFVAEFERAARTILANPSIAARFRGTRRRYFLRRFPYSIIYYPAADEIRVVAVAHQRRRPGYWRGRK
;
A
#
# COMPACT_ATOMS: atom_id res chain seq x y z
N MET A 1 -3.36 -1.38 17.95
CA MET A 1 -3.49 -2.02 16.62
C MET A 1 -2.20 -1.84 15.86
N LYS A 2 -1.74 -2.88 15.18
CA LYS A 2 -0.50 -2.84 14.42
C LYS A 2 -0.77 -3.04 12.93
N LEU A 3 0.18 -2.65 12.10
CA LEU A 3 0.09 -2.83 10.66
C LEU A 3 1.02 -3.97 10.26
N VAL A 4 0.49 -4.94 9.52
CA VAL A 4 1.23 -6.08 9.01
C VAL A 4 1.22 -5.99 7.49
N ILE A 5 2.41 -6.03 6.88
CA ILE A 5 2.55 -6.01 5.42
C ILE A 5 2.84 -7.43 4.99
N VAL A 6 1.94 -8.05 4.22
CA VAL A 6 2.19 -9.40 3.73
C VAL A 6 3.38 -9.40 2.79
N ARG A 7 4.06 -10.54 2.64
CA ARG A 7 5.32 -10.61 1.90
C ARG A 7 5.20 -10.05 0.47
N ALA A 8 4.14 -10.41 -0.24
CA ALA A 8 3.97 -9.94 -1.61
C ALA A 8 3.82 -8.42 -1.68
N ALA A 9 3.14 -7.81 -0.70
CA ALA A 9 2.99 -6.36 -0.64
C ALA A 9 4.31 -5.69 -0.28
N LEU A 10 5.09 -6.28 0.61
CA LEU A 10 6.41 -5.75 0.96
C LEU A 10 7.33 -5.76 -0.27
N ASP A 11 7.31 -6.85 -1.03
CA ASP A 11 8.09 -6.93 -2.27
C ASP A 11 7.67 -5.83 -3.24
N GLU A 12 6.37 -5.57 -3.37
CA GLU A 12 5.88 -4.51 -4.24
C GLU A 12 6.36 -3.13 -3.79
N LEU A 13 6.34 -2.88 -2.49
CA LEU A 13 6.83 -1.63 -1.92
C LEU A 13 8.31 -1.43 -2.23
N GLN A 14 9.11 -2.47 -2.01
CA GLN A 14 10.56 -2.43 -2.24
C GLN A 14 10.88 -2.28 -3.72
N ASP A 15 10.16 -3.00 -4.58
CA ASP A 15 10.37 -2.92 -6.03
C ASP A 15 10.04 -1.52 -6.56
N ALA A 16 8.96 -0.92 -6.07
CA ALA A 16 8.59 0.44 -6.48
C ALA A 16 9.65 1.46 -6.04
N ALA A 17 10.15 1.35 -4.82
CA ALA A 17 11.19 2.24 -4.33
C ALA A 17 12.47 2.08 -5.16
N ALA A 18 12.86 0.84 -5.45
CA ALA A 18 14.05 0.56 -6.27
C ALA A 18 13.89 1.11 -7.68
N TYR A 19 12.69 1.00 -8.26
CA TYR A 19 12.40 1.57 -9.57
C TYR A 19 12.63 3.08 -9.59
N TYR A 20 12.11 3.80 -8.59
CA TYR A 20 12.31 5.25 -8.53
C TYR A 20 13.78 5.61 -8.33
N ALA A 21 14.51 4.85 -7.50
CA ALA A 21 15.92 5.11 -7.30
C ALA A 21 16.72 4.93 -8.59
N ALA A 22 16.38 3.91 -9.38
CA ALA A 22 17.10 3.58 -10.61
C ALA A 22 16.72 4.51 -11.76
N THR A 23 15.45 4.91 -11.88
CA THR A 23 14.97 5.66 -13.04
C THR A 23 14.92 7.17 -12.81
N ALA A 24 14.98 7.62 -11.57
CA ALA A 24 14.97 9.04 -11.24
C ALA A 24 16.14 9.36 -10.30
N ASN A 25 15.92 9.24 -8.99
CA ASN A 25 16.96 9.51 -8.00
C ASN A 25 16.57 8.91 -6.65
N VAL A 26 17.54 8.86 -5.73
CA VAL A 26 17.33 8.32 -4.38
C VAL A 26 16.32 9.16 -3.61
N GLU A 27 16.32 10.48 -3.80
CA GLU A 27 15.42 11.39 -3.09
C GLU A 27 13.95 11.05 -3.41
N LEU A 28 13.65 10.72 -4.68
CA LEU A 28 12.30 10.35 -5.05
C LEU A 28 11.91 9.00 -4.46
N ALA A 29 12.84 8.06 -4.41
CA ALA A 29 12.59 6.77 -3.75
C ALA A 29 12.28 6.96 -2.27
N LEU A 30 13.04 7.81 -1.59
CA LEU A 30 12.80 8.11 -0.18
C LEU A 30 11.47 8.82 0.03
N ALA A 31 11.10 9.73 -0.88
CA ALA A 31 9.81 10.39 -0.83
C ALA A 31 8.65 9.40 -0.99
N PHE A 32 8.81 8.40 -1.84
CA PHE A 32 7.80 7.35 -2.01
C PHE A 32 7.61 6.55 -0.73
N VAL A 33 8.70 6.12 -0.11
CA VAL A 33 8.64 5.37 1.14
C VAL A 33 8.01 6.22 2.25
N ALA A 34 8.38 7.49 2.34
CA ALA A 34 7.81 8.40 3.33
C ALA A 34 6.31 8.58 3.13
N GLU A 35 5.85 8.64 1.87
CA GLU A 35 4.43 8.73 1.57
C GLU A 35 3.70 7.45 1.97
N PHE A 36 4.29 6.29 1.72
CA PHE A 36 3.71 5.03 2.20
C PHE A 36 3.56 5.05 3.72
N GLU A 37 4.59 5.47 4.42
CA GLU A 37 4.56 5.52 5.89
C GLU A 37 3.51 6.50 6.40
N ARG A 38 3.37 7.66 5.77
CA ARG A 38 2.32 8.62 6.11
C ARG A 38 0.95 8.00 5.92
N ALA A 39 0.73 7.36 4.79
CA ALA A 39 -0.54 6.70 4.48
C ALA A 39 -0.84 5.59 5.49
N ALA A 40 0.18 4.80 5.85
CA ALA A 40 0.03 3.73 6.83
C ALA A 40 -0.41 4.28 8.19
N ARG A 41 0.16 5.39 8.62
CA ARG A 41 -0.24 6.03 9.89
C ARG A 41 -1.69 6.52 9.81
N THR A 42 -2.09 7.08 8.67
CA THR A 42 -3.46 7.54 8.48
C THR A 42 -4.45 6.38 8.57
N ILE A 43 -4.12 5.25 7.93
CA ILE A 43 -4.96 4.04 7.96
C ILE A 43 -5.04 3.49 9.39
N LEU A 44 -3.92 3.44 10.11
CA LEU A 44 -3.92 2.95 11.49
C LEU A 44 -4.78 3.84 12.40
N ALA A 45 -4.75 5.14 12.18
CA ALA A 45 -5.56 6.08 12.97
C ALA A 45 -7.05 5.94 12.68
N ASN A 46 -7.42 5.58 11.44
CA ASN A 46 -8.81 5.40 11.05
C ASN A 46 -8.89 4.30 9.97
N PRO A 47 -9.05 3.04 10.38
CA PRO A 47 -9.06 1.91 9.43
C PRO A 47 -10.18 1.97 8.38
N SER A 48 -11.22 2.74 8.62
CA SER A 48 -12.33 2.89 7.68
C SER A 48 -12.19 4.07 6.73
N ILE A 49 -11.04 4.76 6.75
CA ILE A 49 -10.88 6.00 5.98
C ILE A 49 -11.00 5.80 4.47
N ALA A 50 -10.53 4.66 3.97
CA ALA A 50 -10.58 4.37 2.54
C ALA A 50 -11.86 3.65 2.17
N ALA A 51 -12.31 3.86 0.94
CA ALA A 51 -13.50 3.18 0.43
C ALA A 51 -13.27 1.69 0.27
N ARG A 52 -14.32 0.92 0.46
CA ARG A 52 -14.27 -0.52 0.15
C ARG A 52 -14.02 -0.72 -1.33
N PHE A 53 -13.19 -1.72 -1.62
CA PHE A 53 -12.82 -2.05 -2.96
C PHE A 53 -12.69 -3.58 -3.05
N ARG A 54 -13.72 -4.25 -3.52
CA ARG A 54 -13.82 -5.71 -3.63
C ARG A 54 -13.85 -6.40 -2.27
N GLY A 55 -15.05 -6.70 -1.81
CA GLY A 55 -15.29 -7.41 -0.56
C GLY A 55 -14.92 -6.59 0.64
N THR A 56 -14.12 -7.18 1.54
CA THR A 56 -13.68 -6.50 2.77
C THR A 56 -12.44 -5.65 2.56
N ARG A 57 -11.85 -5.71 1.37
CA ARG A 57 -10.64 -4.94 1.07
C ARG A 57 -10.99 -3.47 0.87
N ARG A 58 -10.08 -2.61 1.29
CA ARG A 58 -10.16 -1.17 1.10
C ARG A 58 -8.97 -0.69 0.30
N ARG A 59 -9.15 0.40 -0.44
CA ARG A 59 -8.09 0.96 -1.29
C ARG A 59 -7.84 2.40 -0.90
N TYR A 60 -6.60 2.68 -0.46
CA TYR A 60 -6.17 4.01 -0.09
C TYR A 60 -5.16 4.52 -1.11
N PHE A 61 -5.50 5.59 -1.81
CA PHE A 61 -4.62 6.16 -2.84
C PHE A 61 -3.48 6.94 -2.20
N LEU A 62 -2.25 6.68 -2.62
CA LEU A 62 -1.12 7.50 -2.21
C LEU A 62 -1.21 8.88 -2.89
N ARG A 63 -0.69 9.88 -2.22
CA ARG A 63 -0.54 11.22 -2.79
C ARG A 63 0.69 11.25 -3.68
N ARG A 64 0.60 11.93 -4.84
CA ARG A 64 1.74 12.18 -5.72
C ARG A 64 2.21 10.96 -6.52
N PHE A 65 2.02 9.76 -6.01
CA PHE A 65 2.52 8.53 -6.65
C PHE A 65 1.34 7.69 -7.13
N PRO A 66 1.47 7.03 -8.30
CA PRO A 66 0.35 6.28 -8.90
C PRO A 66 0.19 4.89 -8.28
N TYR A 67 0.15 4.82 -6.95
CA TYR A 67 0.01 3.58 -6.21
C TYR A 67 -1.11 3.69 -5.18
N SER A 68 -1.64 2.54 -4.81
CA SER A 68 -2.64 2.42 -3.75
C SER A 68 -2.21 1.36 -2.76
N ILE A 69 -2.60 1.54 -1.52
CA ILE A 69 -2.48 0.51 -0.50
C ILE A 69 -3.80 -0.24 -0.46
N ILE A 70 -3.75 -1.55 -0.68
CA ILE A 70 -4.91 -2.44 -0.53
C ILE A 70 -4.77 -3.12 0.82
N TYR A 71 -5.77 -2.97 1.68
CA TYR A 71 -5.68 -3.46 3.05
C TYR A 71 -7.05 -3.88 3.56
N TYR A 72 -7.05 -4.59 4.68
CA TYR A 72 -8.28 -4.86 5.42
C TYR A 72 -7.98 -4.96 6.91
N PRO A 73 -8.92 -4.53 7.77
CA PRO A 73 -8.81 -4.75 9.20
C PRO A 73 -9.06 -6.22 9.53
N ALA A 74 -8.24 -6.79 10.41
CA ALA A 74 -8.37 -8.18 10.83
C ALA A 74 -8.02 -8.25 12.31
N ALA A 75 -9.00 -8.59 13.16
CA ALA A 75 -8.83 -8.63 14.62
C ALA A 75 -8.25 -7.30 15.12
N ASP A 76 -7.03 -7.31 15.67
CA ASP A 76 -6.38 -6.12 16.21
C ASP A 76 -5.27 -5.60 15.32
N GLU A 77 -5.32 -5.91 14.02
CA GLU A 77 -4.28 -5.48 13.10
C GLU A 77 -4.87 -5.03 11.77
N ILE A 78 -4.08 -4.26 11.04
CA ILE A 78 -4.35 -3.90 9.64
C ILE A 78 -3.42 -4.74 8.79
N ARG A 79 -3.99 -5.50 7.84
CA ARG A 79 -3.18 -6.32 6.93
C ARG A 79 -3.13 -5.64 5.57
N VAL A 80 -1.92 -5.27 5.14
CA VAL A 80 -1.69 -4.70 3.82
C VAL A 80 -1.40 -5.86 2.88
N VAL A 81 -2.26 -6.07 1.89
CA VAL A 81 -2.14 -7.19 0.96
C VAL A 81 -1.52 -6.79 -0.38
N ALA A 82 -1.49 -5.50 -0.70
CA ALA A 82 -0.86 -5.04 -1.94
C ALA A 82 -0.45 -3.58 -1.85
N VAL A 83 0.63 -3.26 -2.54
CA VAL A 83 1.01 -1.90 -2.89
C VAL A 83 0.90 -1.88 -4.41
N ALA A 84 -0.25 -1.41 -4.90
CA ALA A 84 -0.69 -1.66 -6.27
C ALA A 84 -0.52 -0.43 -7.14
N HIS A 85 0.26 -0.56 -8.21
CA HIS A 85 0.32 0.48 -9.23
C HIS A 85 -1.07 0.60 -9.89
N GLN A 86 -1.50 1.81 -10.19
CA GLN A 86 -2.85 2.05 -10.72
C GLN A 86 -3.08 1.38 -12.08
N ARG A 87 -2.03 1.01 -12.82
CA ARG A 87 -2.15 0.32 -14.10
C ARG A 87 -2.23 -1.18 -13.98
N ARG A 88 -2.03 -1.74 -12.78
CA ARG A 88 -2.21 -3.18 -12.58
C ARG A 88 -3.68 -3.54 -12.69
N ARG A 89 -3.95 -4.77 -13.19
CA ARG A 89 -5.32 -5.26 -13.29
C ARG A 89 -5.97 -5.30 -11.91
N PRO A 90 -7.16 -4.70 -11.73
CA PRO A 90 -7.83 -4.73 -10.44
C PRO A 90 -8.06 -6.17 -9.96
N GLY A 91 -7.76 -6.42 -8.67
CA GLY A 91 -7.97 -7.73 -8.08
C GLY A 91 -6.85 -8.73 -8.32
N TYR A 92 -5.73 -8.32 -8.91
CA TYR A 92 -4.58 -9.23 -9.09
C TYR A 92 -4.06 -9.77 -7.74
N TRP A 93 -4.30 -9.03 -6.67
CA TRP A 93 -3.92 -9.38 -5.31
C TRP A 93 -4.93 -10.32 -4.64
N ARG A 94 -5.96 -10.73 -5.36
CA ARG A 94 -6.98 -11.64 -4.84
C ARG A 94 -6.31 -12.93 -4.36
N GLY A 95 -6.74 -13.40 -3.19
CA GLY A 95 -6.15 -14.60 -2.58
C GLY A 95 -5.02 -14.29 -1.61
N ARG A 96 -4.49 -13.08 -1.60
CA ARG A 96 -3.54 -12.68 -0.58
C ARG A 96 -4.27 -12.43 0.75
N LYS A 97 -3.67 -12.90 1.83
CA LYS A 97 -4.31 -12.78 3.15
C LYS A 97 -3.42 -12.06 4.14
#